data_e5f88f28f1e146fd826d07292783fff1
#
_entry.id   e5f88f28f1e146fd826d07292783fff1
#
_cell.length_a   1.000
_cell.length_b   1.000
_cell.length_c   1.000
_cell.angle_alpha   90.00
_cell.angle_beta   90.00
_cell.angle_gamma   90.00
#
_symmetry.space_group_name_H-M   'P 1'
#
loop_
_entity.id
_entity.type
_entity.pdbx_description
1 polymer ?
#
loop_
_entity_poly.entity_id
_entity_poly.type
_entity_poly.pdbx_seq_one_letter_code
_entity_poly.pdbx_strand_id
1 'polypeptide(L)'
;MINRKATAVWKGTGKEGTGTVSTQSTVLENTQYSFNTRFAEGKGTNPEELIAAAHASCFAMKLSFELNAAGFTADELNATATVTLDPAKGQVTKSAIELKAKVPSVSADQFAQIADKAKKECPISQLLNAEITLNAELLS
;
A
#
# COMPACT_ATOMS: atom_id res chain seq x y z
N MET A 1 -17.00 -9.31 -12.06
CA MET A 1 -16.48 -8.68 -10.81
C MET A 1 -15.62 -9.67 -10.04
N ILE A 2 -14.64 -9.18 -9.30
CA ILE A 2 -13.67 -10.00 -8.57
C ILE A 2 -13.85 -9.75 -7.08
N ASN A 3 -13.99 -10.82 -6.31
CA ASN A 3 -14.17 -10.76 -4.85
C ASN A 3 -12.98 -11.41 -4.15
N ARG A 4 -12.51 -10.78 -3.09
CA ARG A 4 -11.45 -11.30 -2.22
C ARG A 4 -11.87 -11.18 -0.77
N LYS A 5 -11.48 -12.14 0.06
CA LYS A 5 -11.94 -12.23 1.44
C LYS A 5 -10.76 -12.30 2.40
N ALA A 6 -10.97 -11.74 3.57
CA ALA A 6 -10.12 -11.93 4.73
C ALA A 6 -11.02 -12.02 5.97
N THR A 7 -10.55 -12.71 7.00
CA THR A 7 -11.28 -12.89 8.24
C THR A 7 -10.41 -12.48 9.41
N ALA A 8 -10.98 -11.69 10.32
CA ALA A 8 -10.32 -11.34 11.56
C ALA A 8 -11.11 -11.91 12.75
N VAL A 9 -10.40 -12.42 13.74
CA VAL A 9 -10.98 -12.88 15.00
C VAL A 9 -10.34 -12.09 16.12
N TRP A 10 -11.16 -11.51 16.98
CA TRP A 10 -10.69 -10.77 18.16
C TRP A 10 -11.31 -11.36 19.41
N LYS A 11 -10.48 -11.54 20.45
CA LYS A 11 -10.90 -12.08 21.75
C LYS A 11 -10.41 -11.15 22.87
N GLY A 12 -11.34 -10.73 23.70
CA GLY A 12 -11.02 -9.91 24.86
C GLY A 12 -11.23 -8.41 24.64
N THR A 13 -10.65 -7.59 25.52
CA THR A 13 -10.77 -6.13 25.46
C THR A 13 -9.93 -5.55 24.32
N GLY A 14 -10.19 -4.31 23.96
CA GLY A 14 -9.43 -3.65 22.91
C GLY A 14 -7.95 -3.49 23.22
N LYS A 15 -7.60 -3.27 24.49
CA LYS A 15 -6.20 -3.08 24.90
C LYS A 15 -5.47 -4.38 25.22
N GLU A 16 -6.14 -5.31 25.83
CA GLU A 16 -5.50 -6.52 26.38
C GLU A 16 -5.85 -7.78 25.58
N GLY A 17 -6.79 -7.69 24.66
CA GLY A 17 -7.21 -8.81 23.85
C GLY A 17 -6.17 -9.24 22.83
N THR A 18 -6.50 -10.31 22.13
CA THR A 18 -5.66 -10.89 21.08
C THR A 18 -6.46 -11.07 19.81
N GLY A 19 -5.81 -10.85 18.69
CA GLY A 19 -6.43 -11.00 17.39
C GLY A 19 -5.60 -11.83 16.43
N THR A 20 -6.29 -12.38 15.44
CA THR A 20 -5.67 -13.03 14.30
C THR A 20 -6.35 -12.56 13.03
N VAL A 21 -5.59 -12.54 11.94
CA VAL A 21 -6.10 -12.24 10.61
C VAL A 21 -5.65 -13.34 9.65
N SER A 22 -6.55 -13.73 8.77
CA SER A 22 -6.30 -14.73 7.74
C SER A 22 -6.84 -14.25 6.41
N THR A 23 -6.14 -14.52 5.34
CA THR A 23 -6.57 -14.19 3.99
C THR A 23 -7.05 -15.43 3.23
N GLN A 24 -7.89 -15.21 2.25
CA GLN A 24 -8.39 -16.29 1.39
C GLN A 24 -7.26 -17.09 0.73
N SER A 25 -6.17 -16.44 0.37
CA SER A 25 -4.99 -17.07 -0.23
C SER A 25 -4.11 -17.82 0.75
N THR A 26 -4.37 -17.68 2.06
CA THR A 26 -3.56 -18.18 3.17
C THR A 26 -2.16 -17.58 3.31
N VAL A 27 -1.85 -16.52 2.54
CA VAL A 27 -0.58 -15.80 2.70
C VAL A 27 -0.47 -15.19 4.11
N LEU A 28 -1.60 -14.80 4.69
CA LEU A 28 -1.74 -14.61 6.12
C LEU A 28 -2.64 -15.72 6.64
N GLU A 29 -2.19 -16.44 7.65
CA GLU A 29 -2.93 -17.54 8.25
C GLU A 29 -2.81 -17.48 9.75
N ASN A 30 -3.90 -17.11 10.43
CA ASN A 30 -3.93 -16.88 11.88
C ASN A 30 -2.79 -15.96 12.34
N THR A 31 -2.49 -14.94 11.53
CA THR A 31 -1.40 -14.02 11.81
C THR A 31 -1.82 -13.08 12.94
N GLN A 32 -0.99 -13.00 13.96
CA GLN A 32 -1.28 -12.23 15.16
C GLN A 32 -1.31 -10.73 14.90
N TYR A 33 -2.26 -10.04 15.52
CA TYR A 33 -2.26 -8.59 15.67
C TYR A 33 -2.86 -8.24 17.04
N SER A 34 -2.53 -7.04 17.53
CA SER A 34 -2.94 -6.62 18.87
C SER A 34 -2.94 -5.08 18.95
N PHE A 35 -3.35 -4.57 20.10
CA PHE A 35 -3.22 -3.14 20.38
C PHE A 35 -1.76 -2.68 20.23
N ASN A 36 -0.82 -3.45 20.77
CA ASN A 36 0.60 -3.08 20.70
C ASN A 36 1.13 -3.10 19.26
N THR A 37 0.75 -4.06 18.42
CA THR A 37 1.21 -4.11 17.03
C THR A 37 0.63 -2.97 16.18
N ARG A 38 -0.47 -2.37 16.61
CA ARG A 38 -1.11 -1.26 15.90
C ARG A 38 -0.65 0.10 16.40
N PHE A 39 -0.55 0.29 17.71
CA PHE A 39 -0.31 1.61 18.33
C PHE A 39 1.08 1.75 18.97
N ALA A 40 1.83 0.68 19.01
CA ALA A 40 3.18 0.64 19.60
C ALA A 40 4.04 -0.35 18.83
N GLU A 41 4.96 -1.01 19.48
CA GLU A 41 5.78 -2.04 18.90
C GLU A 41 5.34 -3.42 19.41
N GLY A 42 5.49 -4.44 18.56
CA GLY A 42 5.14 -5.81 18.92
C GLY A 42 5.29 -6.74 17.73
N LYS A 43 5.18 -8.04 18.00
CA LYS A 43 5.21 -9.08 16.97
C LYS A 43 3.83 -9.24 16.36
N GLY A 44 3.76 -9.32 15.03
CA GLY A 44 2.53 -9.49 14.31
C GLY A 44 2.31 -8.38 13.28
N THR A 45 1.15 -8.40 12.66
CA THR A 45 0.77 -7.38 11.69
C THR A 45 -0.15 -6.33 12.31
N ASN A 46 -0.61 -5.38 11.49
CA ASN A 46 -1.61 -4.40 11.87
C ASN A 46 -2.35 -3.93 10.60
N PRO A 47 -3.55 -3.32 10.75
CA PRO A 47 -4.32 -2.88 9.60
C PRO A 47 -3.60 -1.86 8.72
N GLU A 48 -2.85 -0.94 9.30
CA GLU A 48 -2.18 0.13 8.56
C GLU A 48 -1.06 -0.41 7.69
N GLU A 49 -0.29 -1.37 8.18
CA GLU A 49 0.74 -2.06 7.41
C GLU A 49 0.14 -2.85 6.25
N LEU A 50 -1.01 -3.48 6.45
CA LEU A 50 -1.72 -4.21 5.39
C LEU A 50 -2.25 -3.26 4.31
N ILE A 51 -2.75 -2.10 4.70
CA ILE A 51 -3.14 -1.04 3.76
C ILE A 51 -1.92 -0.55 2.98
N ALA A 52 -0.80 -0.36 3.64
CA ALA A 52 0.45 0.05 3.00
C ALA A 52 0.90 -0.98 1.94
N ALA A 53 0.84 -2.26 2.27
CA ALA A 53 1.16 -3.33 1.33
C ALA A 53 0.22 -3.33 0.12
N ALA A 54 -1.08 -3.16 0.38
CA ALA A 54 -2.09 -3.07 -0.68
C ALA A 54 -1.83 -1.86 -1.58
N HIS A 55 -1.55 -0.69 -1.00
CA HIS A 55 -1.36 0.53 -1.77
C HIS A 55 -0.08 0.47 -2.60
N ALA A 56 1.04 0.05 -2.02
CA ALA A 56 2.32 -0.06 -2.72
C ALA A 56 2.23 -1.04 -3.90
N SER A 57 1.63 -2.21 -3.69
CA SER A 57 1.53 -3.24 -4.73
C SER A 57 0.58 -2.83 -5.84
N CYS A 58 -0.56 -2.25 -5.50
CA CYS A 58 -1.52 -1.76 -6.49
C CYS A 58 -0.93 -0.63 -7.34
N PHE A 59 -0.28 0.34 -6.70
CA PHE A 59 0.37 1.45 -7.39
C PHE A 59 1.46 0.95 -8.35
N ALA A 60 2.35 0.06 -7.89
CA ALA A 60 3.44 -0.45 -8.72
C ALA A 60 2.91 -1.18 -9.96
N MET A 61 1.89 -2.02 -9.78
CA MET A 61 1.27 -2.73 -10.91
C MET A 61 0.56 -1.77 -11.86
N LYS A 62 -0.20 -0.80 -11.34
CA LYS A 62 -0.87 0.22 -12.16
C LYS A 62 0.16 1.00 -12.98
N LEU A 63 1.26 1.40 -12.36
CA LEU A 63 2.34 2.11 -13.05
C LEU A 63 2.94 1.23 -14.17
N SER A 64 3.14 -0.05 -13.92
CA SER A 64 3.63 -0.97 -14.93
C SER A 64 2.70 -1.00 -16.16
N PHE A 65 1.39 -1.08 -15.94
CA PHE A 65 0.42 -1.03 -17.04
C PHE A 65 0.45 0.29 -17.79
N GLU A 66 0.54 1.41 -17.09
CA GLU A 66 0.60 2.74 -17.73
C GLU A 66 1.88 2.92 -18.53
N LEU A 67 3.01 2.42 -18.02
CA LEU A 67 4.27 2.44 -18.77
C LEU A 67 4.16 1.60 -20.05
N ASN A 68 3.61 0.39 -19.95
CA ASN A 68 3.41 -0.47 -21.12
C ASN A 68 2.51 0.20 -22.16
N ALA A 69 1.44 0.86 -21.75
CA ALA A 69 0.56 1.58 -22.65
C ALA A 69 1.28 2.72 -23.40
N ALA A 70 2.30 3.30 -22.77
CA ALA A 70 3.12 4.35 -23.39
C ALA A 70 4.33 3.79 -24.16
N GLY A 71 4.49 2.48 -24.23
CA GLY A 71 5.58 1.83 -24.98
C GLY A 71 6.83 1.55 -24.18
N PHE A 72 6.77 1.62 -22.85
CA PHE A 72 7.92 1.38 -21.98
C PHE A 72 7.71 0.14 -21.12
N THR A 73 8.81 -0.52 -20.76
CA THR A 73 8.82 -1.65 -19.84
C THR A 73 9.82 -1.36 -18.73
N ALA A 74 9.35 -1.37 -17.49
CA ALA A 74 10.24 -1.15 -16.35
C ALA A 74 11.10 -2.39 -16.10
N ASP A 75 12.37 -2.17 -15.79
CA ASP A 75 13.25 -3.21 -15.25
C ASP A 75 12.91 -3.48 -13.79
N GLU A 76 12.60 -2.42 -13.04
CA GLU A 76 12.24 -2.52 -11.64
C GLU A 76 11.42 -1.31 -11.20
N LEU A 77 10.37 -1.57 -10.44
CA LEU A 77 9.59 -0.56 -9.76
C LEU A 77 9.60 -0.90 -8.26
N ASN A 78 10.31 -0.10 -7.49
CA ASN A 78 10.40 -0.28 -6.04
C ASN A 78 9.56 0.79 -5.36
N ALA A 79 8.41 0.40 -4.86
CA ALA A 79 7.45 1.31 -4.23
C ALA A 79 7.28 0.98 -2.74
N THR A 80 7.40 1.99 -1.91
CA THR A 80 7.13 1.90 -0.47
C THR A 80 6.02 2.87 -0.13
N ALA A 81 4.95 2.38 0.49
CA ALA A 81 3.88 3.23 1.01
C ALA A 81 4.01 3.33 2.53
N THR A 82 3.90 4.55 3.03
CA THR A 82 3.84 4.83 4.46
C THR A 82 2.46 5.36 4.78
N VAL A 83 1.70 4.57 5.54
CA VAL A 83 0.34 4.90 5.96
C VAL A 83 0.38 5.49 7.36
N THR A 84 -0.19 6.67 7.52
CA THR A 84 -0.21 7.39 8.79
C THR A 84 -1.58 7.30 9.44
N LEU A 85 -1.60 6.77 10.66
CA LEU A 85 -2.77 6.75 11.53
C LEU A 85 -2.60 7.86 12.57
N ASP A 86 -3.60 8.73 12.67
CA ASP A 86 -3.70 9.71 13.75
C ASP A 86 -4.60 9.13 14.85
N PRO A 87 -4.03 8.66 15.97
CA PRO A 87 -4.83 8.00 17.00
C PRO A 87 -5.77 8.96 17.73
N ALA A 88 -5.45 10.25 17.77
CA ALA A 88 -6.31 11.24 18.39
C ALA A 88 -7.61 11.45 17.61
N LYS A 89 -7.54 11.35 16.29
CA LYS A 89 -8.68 11.47 15.39
C LYS A 89 -9.33 10.13 15.07
N GLY A 90 -8.63 9.02 15.33
CA GLY A 90 -9.06 7.70 14.91
C GLY A 90 -9.13 7.56 13.38
N GLN A 91 -8.22 8.20 12.66
CA GLN A 91 -8.26 8.29 11.21
C GLN A 91 -6.91 7.98 10.58
N VAL A 92 -6.95 7.26 9.46
CA VAL A 92 -5.83 7.19 8.53
C VAL A 92 -5.85 8.49 7.72
N THR A 93 -4.82 9.31 7.88
CA THR A 93 -4.80 10.66 7.31
C THR A 93 -4.00 10.77 6.03
N LYS A 94 -3.07 9.85 5.79
CA LYS A 94 -2.14 9.97 4.68
C LYS A 94 -1.60 8.61 4.27
N SER A 95 -1.38 8.43 2.98
CA SER A 95 -0.54 7.38 2.42
C SER A 95 0.51 8.02 1.53
N ALA A 96 1.75 7.96 1.94
CA ALA A 96 2.88 8.53 1.20
C ALA A 96 3.60 7.43 0.45
N ILE A 97 3.70 7.57 -0.89
CA ILE A 97 4.39 6.61 -1.74
C ILE A 97 5.76 7.18 -2.11
N GLU A 98 6.81 6.39 -1.87
CA GLU A 98 8.14 6.64 -2.39
C GLU A 98 8.45 5.59 -3.44
N LEU A 99 8.83 6.05 -4.63
CA LEU A 99 9.09 5.19 -5.78
C LEU A 99 10.51 5.42 -6.28
N LYS A 100 11.24 4.31 -6.45
CA LYS A 100 12.48 4.26 -7.21
C LYS A 100 12.26 3.35 -8.40
N ALA A 101 12.45 3.87 -9.60
CA ALA A 101 12.12 3.16 -10.83
C ALA A 101 13.31 3.10 -11.78
N LYS A 102 13.48 1.94 -12.40
CA LYS A 102 14.40 1.74 -13.52
C LYS A 102 13.57 1.45 -14.76
N VAL A 103 13.49 2.42 -15.65
CA VAL A 103 12.67 2.32 -16.87
C VAL A 103 13.52 2.77 -18.06
N PRO A 104 14.02 1.85 -18.88
CA PRO A 104 14.81 2.24 -20.05
C PRO A 104 14.04 3.12 -21.02
N SER A 105 14.72 4.09 -21.57
CA SER A 105 14.27 4.96 -22.68
C SER A 105 13.19 5.99 -22.35
N VAL A 106 12.60 6.00 -21.16
CA VAL A 106 11.61 7.01 -20.78
C VAL A 106 12.30 8.30 -20.37
N SER A 107 11.76 9.43 -20.80
CA SER A 107 12.24 10.74 -20.34
C SER A 107 11.74 11.05 -18.93
N ALA A 108 12.42 11.95 -18.22
CA ALA A 108 12.01 12.37 -16.89
C ALA A 108 10.59 12.96 -16.89
N ASP A 109 10.25 13.77 -17.90
CA ASP A 109 8.92 14.39 -18.00
C ASP A 109 7.83 13.37 -18.29
N GLN A 110 8.05 12.45 -19.20
CA GLN A 110 7.11 11.37 -19.48
C GLN A 110 6.90 10.50 -18.27
N PHE A 111 7.99 10.12 -17.60
CA PHE A 111 7.92 9.30 -16.39
C PHE A 111 7.09 9.99 -15.30
N ALA A 112 7.34 11.28 -15.06
CA ALA A 112 6.61 12.04 -14.03
C ALA A 112 5.10 12.07 -14.31
N GLN A 113 4.70 12.26 -15.57
CA GLN A 113 3.29 12.26 -15.97
C GLN A 113 2.65 10.90 -15.81
N ILE A 114 3.34 9.83 -16.23
CA ILE A 114 2.84 8.46 -16.13
C ILE A 114 2.71 8.04 -14.66
N ALA A 115 3.70 8.38 -13.84
CA ALA A 115 3.67 8.07 -12.41
C ALA A 115 2.55 8.82 -11.68
N ASP A 116 2.31 10.08 -12.01
CA ASP A 116 1.21 10.86 -11.42
C ASP A 116 -0.15 10.28 -11.81
N LYS A 117 -0.31 9.88 -13.06
CA LYS A 117 -1.51 9.20 -13.53
C LYS A 117 -1.76 7.90 -12.75
N ALA A 118 -0.72 7.07 -12.60
CA ALA A 118 -0.82 5.83 -11.86
C ALA A 118 -1.22 6.06 -10.40
N LYS A 119 -0.67 7.11 -9.77
CA LYS A 119 -1.05 7.49 -8.40
C LYS A 119 -2.54 7.81 -8.29
N LYS A 120 -3.06 8.58 -9.23
CA LYS A 120 -4.47 9.01 -9.22
C LYS A 120 -5.44 7.88 -9.56
N GLU A 121 -5.08 7.03 -10.49
CA GLU A 121 -5.96 6.00 -11.03
C GLU A 121 -5.83 4.63 -10.36
N CYS A 122 -4.82 4.45 -9.50
CA CYS A 122 -4.69 3.23 -8.72
C CYS A 122 -5.95 2.99 -7.89
N PRO A 123 -6.61 1.82 -8.01
CA PRO A 123 -7.85 1.54 -7.28
C PRO A 123 -7.77 1.75 -5.77
N ILE A 124 -6.62 1.45 -5.17
CA ILE A 124 -6.44 1.67 -3.73
C ILE A 124 -6.30 3.16 -3.41
N SER A 125 -5.63 3.95 -4.27
CA SER A 125 -5.62 5.41 -4.12
C SER A 125 -7.03 6.00 -4.15
N GLN A 126 -7.88 5.50 -5.03
CA GLN A 126 -9.27 5.93 -5.14
C GLN A 126 -10.13 5.49 -3.95
N LEU A 127 -9.81 4.33 -3.37
CA LEU A 127 -10.53 3.79 -2.21
C LEU A 127 -10.25 4.59 -0.93
N LEU A 128 -9.00 5.01 -0.73
CA LEU A 128 -8.58 5.65 0.51
C LEU A 128 -9.10 7.09 0.60
N ASN A 129 -9.81 7.39 1.70
CA ASN A 129 -10.21 8.75 2.04
C ASN A 129 -9.09 9.41 2.86
N ALA A 130 -7.95 9.63 2.21
CA ALA A 130 -6.75 10.16 2.84
C ALA A 130 -5.94 10.95 1.81
N GLU A 131 -4.97 11.74 2.28
CA GLU A 131 -4.04 12.40 1.40
C GLU A 131 -3.09 11.37 0.78
N ILE A 132 -2.96 11.38 -0.54
CA ILE A 132 -2.03 10.51 -1.27
C ILE A 132 -0.91 11.38 -1.83
N THR A 133 0.32 11.09 -1.45
CA THR A 133 1.50 11.75 -1.97
C THR A 133 2.40 10.78 -2.72
N LEU A 134 3.16 11.31 -3.67
CA LEU A 134 4.12 10.53 -4.45
C LEU A 134 5.42 11.30 -4.55
N ASN A 135 6.50 10.66 -4.16
CA ASN A 135 7.86 11.09 -4.44
C ASN A 135 8.51 10.04 -5.33
N ALA A 136 8.63 10.34 -6.62
CA ALA A 136 9.12 9.40 -7.61
C ALA A 136 10.52 9.77 -8.06
N GLU A 137 11.43 8.80 -8.05
CA GLU A 137 12.80 8.92 -8.53
C GLU A 137 13.00 7.96 -9.70
N LEU A 138 13.37 8.50 -10.85
CA LEU A 138 13.77 7.71 -12.00
C LEU A 138 15.28 7.50 -11.94
N LEU A 139 15.70 6.24 -11.82
CA LEU A 139 17.10 5.84 -11.76
C LEU A 139 17.65 5.70 -13.19
N SER A 140 18.85 6.14 -13.38
CA SER A 140 19.54 6.02 -14.67
C SER A 140 20.21 4.67 -14.89
#